data_8c57c8b53a6bcce03e08aa33c50b4bbb
#
_entry.id   8c57c8b53a6bcce03e08aa33c50b4bbb
#
_cell.length_a   1.000
_cell.length_b   1.000
_cell.length_c   1.000
_cell.angle_alpha   90.00
_cell.angle_beta   90.00
_cell.angle_gamma   90.00
#
_symmetry.space_group_name_H-M   'P 1'
#
loop_
_entity.id
_entity.type
_entity.pdbx_description
1 polymer ?
#
loop_
_entity_poly.entity_id
_entity_poly.type
_entity_poly.pdbx_seq_one_letter_code
_entity_poly.pdbx_strand_id
1 'polypeptide(L)'
;YLSNGSNTLDIRLTDKEGRYADYSFNINCIKAADGEKIGTITISVDANVLGLNYLLSPQKVDIYQGETTARAVLRALESAGFVCHYTGTAEQGFYLSRIEKQGIGENVAIPGELVDYINSDGLTWTGARDNNSIGENDYTQGSGWMYTINGSFQGGGLSDVPIKDGDTLCLRYTLAYGKDIGGYVS
;
A
#
# COMPACT_ATOMS: atom_id res chain seq x y z
N TYR A 1 9.17 -23.92 -1.05
CA TYR A 1 9.95 -22.85 -1.71
C TYR A 1 10.88 -23.48 -2.73
N LEU A 2 10.99 -22.91 -3.95
CA LEU A 2 11.94 -23.34 -4.96
C LEU A 2 13.35 -22.84 -4.60
N SER A 3 14.34 -23.71 -4.77
CA SER A 3 15.75 -23.33 -4.67
C SER A 3 16.21 -22.64 -5.96
N ASN A 4 17.25 -21.79 -5.88
CA ASN A 4 17.89 -21.27 -7.09
C ASN A 4 18.49 -22.42 -7.90
N GLY A 5 18.24 -22.44 -9.22
CA GLY A 5 18.65 -23.53 -10.11
C GLY A 5 17.54 -24.54 -10.38
N SER A 6 17.92 -25.79 -10.63
CA SER A 6 16.99 -26.85 -11.03
C SER A 6 16.20 -27.39 -9.83
N ASN A 7 14.88 -27.45 -9.98
CA ASN A 7 13.92 -28.03 -9.03
C ASN A 7 13.07 -29.06 -9.76
N THR A 8 12.56 -30.05 -9.04
CA THR A 8 11.60 -31.02 -9.57
C THR A 8 10.27 -30.82 -8.87
N LEU A 9 9.19 -30.73 -9.66
CA LEU A 9 7.81 -30.72 -9.18
C LEU A 9 7.16 -32.04 -9.56
N ASP A 10 6.84 -32.86 -8.56
CA ASP A 10 6.12 -34.12 -8.74
C ASP A 10 4.66 -33.93 -8.36
N ILE A 11 3.76 -34.29 -9.27
CA ILE A 11 2.31 -34.20 -9.09
C ILE A 11 1.72 -35.58 -9.25
N ARG A 12 0.99 -36.05 -8.23
CA ARG A 12 0.15 -37.26 -8.33
C ARG A 12 -1.32 -36.86 -8.45
N LEU A 13 -1.96 -37.28 -9.52
CA LEU A 13 -3.40 -37.18 -9.70
C LEU A 13 -4.02 -38.54 -9.38
N THR A 14 -4.96 -38.57 -8.44
CA THR A 14 -5.66 -39.78 -8.03
C THR A 14 -7.16 -39.62 -8.28
N ASP A 15 -7.78 -40.59 -8.94
CA ASP A 15 -9.23 -40.59 -9.11
C ASP A 15 -9.95 -41.17 -7.87
N LYS A 16 -11.27 -41.08 -7.87
CA LYS A 16 -12.11 -41.58 -6.76
C LYS A 16 -12.07 -43.10 -6.56
N GLU A 17 -11.60 -43.87 -7.57
CA GLU A 17 -11.39 -45.32 -7.52
C GLU A 17 -9.96 -45.69 -7.06
N GLY A 18 -9.10 -44.68 -6.71
CA GLY A 18 -7.74 -44.88 -6.22
C GLY A 18 -6.70 -45.12 -7.33
N ARG A 19 -7.06 -45.02 -8.60
CA ARG A 19 -6.10 -45.08 -9.71
C ARG A 19 -5.35 -43.77 -9.78
N TYR A 20 -4.06 -43.82 -10.07
CA TYR A 20 -3.22 -42.61 -10.10
C TYR A 20 -2.37 -42.51 -11.34
N ALA A 21 -1.96 -41.26 -11.65
CA ALA A 21 -0.93 -40.94 -12.61
C ALA A 21 0.07 -39.96 -11.98
N ASP A 22 1.34 -40.22 -12.17
CA ASP A 22 2.42 -39.36 -11.68
C ASP A 22 2.99 -38.53 -12.82
N TYR A 23 3.22 -37.25 -12.57
CA TYR A 23 3.83 -36.31 -13.50
C TYR A 23 5.01 -35.64 -12.79
N SER A 24 6.15 -35.56 -13.48
CA SER A 24 7.35 -34.89 -12.98
C SER A 24 7.78 -33.80 -13.94
N PHE A 25 8.01 -32.59 -13.42
CA PHE A 25 8.39 -31.42 -14.19
C PHE A 25 9.71 -30.86 -13.63
N ASN A 26 10.66 -30.59 -14.52
CA ASN A 26 11.87 -29.86 -14.15
C ASN A 26 11.60 -28.36 -14.29
N ILE A 27 11.77 -27.63 -13.18
CA ILE A 27 11.58 -26.16 -13.10
C ILE A 27 12.94 -25.55 -12.80
N ASN A 28 13.46 -24.72 -13.69
CA ASN A 28 14.65 -23.92 -13.42
C ASN A 28 14.23 -22.58 -12.80
N CYS A 29 14.54 -22.40 -11.52
CA CYS A 29 14.30 -21.16 -10.79
C CYS A 29 15.56 -20.30 -10.79
N ILE A 30 15.47 -19.10 -11.37
CA ILE A 30 16.56 -18.12 -11.34
C ILE A 30 16.13 -17.03 -10.37
N LYS A 31 16.78 -16.96 -9.20
CA LYS A 31 16.59 -15.88 -8.24
C LYS A 31 17.49 -14.71 -8.64
N ALA A 32 16.89 -13.52 -8.68
CA ALA A 32 17.64 -12.28 -8.79
C ALA A 32 18.56 -12.10 -7.56
N ALA A 33 19.71 -11.47 -7.75
CA ALA A 33 20.57 -11.09 -6.64
C ALA A 33 19.94 -9.93 -5.84
N ASP A 34 20.28 -9.82 -4.55
CA ASP A 34 19.81 -8.70 -3.74
C ASP A 34 20.23 -7.38 -4.38
N GLY A 35 19.28 -6.43 -4.46
CA GLY A 35 19.45 -5.15 -5.14
C GLY A 35 19.32 -5.20 -6.67
N GLU A 36 19.11 -6.35 -7.28
CA GLU A 36 18.79 -6.46 -8.70
C GLU A 36 17.34 -6.04 -8.96
N LYS A 37 17.10 -5.28 -10.03
CA LYS A 37 15.74 -4.90 -10.44
C LYS A 37 14.93 -6.14 -10.81
N ILE A 38 13.79 -6.31 -10.18
CA ILE A 38 12.87 -7.45 -10.39
C ILE A 38 11.55 -7.05 -11.06
N GLY A 39 11.30 -5.76 -11.24
CA GLY A 39 10.08 -5.29 -11.90
C GLY A 39 9.87 -3.80 -11.75
N THR A 40 8.68 -3.37 -12.14
CA THR A 40 8.22 -1.98 -12.04
C THR A 40 6.76 -1.98 -11.59
N ILE A 41 6.44 -1.16 -10.59
CA ILE A 41 5.08 -0.97 -10.08
C ILE A 41 4.60 0.44 -10.38
N THR A 42 3.31 0.69 -10.17
CA THR A 42 2.75 2.05 -10.18
C THR A 42 2.44 2.47 -8.76
N ILE A 43 2.95 3.61 -8.30
CA ILE A 43 2.64 4.18 -6.98
C ILE A 43 1.90 5.50 -7.16
N SER A 44 0.88 5.73 -6.32
CA SER A 44 0.14 7.00 -6.21
C SER A 44 -0.25 7.30 -4.77
N VAL A 45 -0.56 8.57 -4.49
CA VAL A 45 -1.10 9.03 -3.20
C VAL A 45 -2.38 9.79 -3.46
N ASP A 46 -3.49 9.26 -2.97
CA ASP A 46 -4.84 9.78 -3.15
C ASP A 46 -5.33 10.44 -1.85
N ALA A 47 -5.77 11.70 -1.97
CA ALA A 47 -6.40 12.45 -0.89
C ALA A 47 -7.75 13.05 -1.34
N ASN A 48 -8.50 12.34 -2.17
CA ASN A 48 -9.80 12.78 -2.70
C ASN A 48 -10.80 13.15 -1.60
N VAL A 49 -10.76 12.48 -0.45
CA VAL A 49 -11.60 12.80 0.71
C VAL A 49 -11.35 14.20 1.26
N LEU A 50 -10.20 14.78 0.97
CA LEU A 50 -9.84 16.16 1.31
C LEU A 50 -10.12 17.15 0.17
N GLY A 51 -10.64 16.69 -0.98
CA GLY A 51 -10.82 17.50 -2.18
C GLY A 51 -9.51 17.81 -2.93
N LEU A 52 -8.41 17.13 -2.59
CA LEU A 52 -7.07 17.42 -3.13
C LEU A 52 -6.68 16.56 -4.33
N ASN A 53 -7.50 15.59 -4.72
CA ASN A 53 -7.14 14.59 -5.74
C ASN A 53 -5.85 13.83 -5.39
N TYR A 54 -4.98 13.61 -6.37
CA TYR A 54 -3.69 12.98 -6.17
C TYR A 54 -2.65 13.97 -5.63
N LEU A 55 -2.10 13.68 -4.46
CA LEU A 55 -0.91 14.36 -3.95
C LEU A 55 0.35 13.88 -4.69
N LEU A 56 0.36 12.62 -5.10
CA LEU A 56 1.31 12.02 -6.01
C LEU A 56 0.52 11.30 -7.11
N SER A 57 0.54 11.84 -8.32
CA SER A 57 -0.09 11.20 -9.48
C SER A 57 0.56 9.83 -9.74
N PRO A 58 -0.19 8.86 -10.31
CA PRO A 58 0.34 7.55 -10.62
C PRO A 58 1.65 7.62 -11.40
N GLN A 59 2.72 7.07 -10.86
CA GLN A 59 4.04 7.03 -11.48
C GLN A 59 4.69 5.65 -11.38
N LYS A 60 5.53 5.33 -12.35
CA LYS A 60 6.28 4.07 -12.38
C LYS A 60 7.47 4.14 -11.43
N VAL A 61 7.65 3.08 -10.65
CA VAL A 61 8.72 2.92 -9.66
C VAL A 61 9.32 1.53 -9.81
N ASP A 62 10.62 1.44 -9.99
CA ASP A 62 11.31 0.16 -10.06
C ASP A 62 11.33 -0.51 -8.68
N ILE A 63 11.22 -1.83 -8.66
CA ILE A 63 11.34 -2.64 -7.44
C ILE A 63 12.53 -3.57 -7.55
N TYR A 64 13.16 -3.84 -6.41
CA TYR A 64 14.42 -4.56 -6.33
C TYR A 64 14.32 -5.79 -5.44
N GLN A 65 15.11 -6.83 -5.77
CA GLN A 65 15.19 -8.04 -4.96
C GLN A 65 15.65 -7.72 -3.54
N GLY A 66 14.94 -8.25 -2.53
CA GLY A 66 15.19 -8.00 -1.12
C GLY A 66 14.61 -6.69 -0.57
N GLU A 67 14.03 -5.84 -1.44
CA GLU A 67 13.33 -4.62 -1.01
C GLU A 67 11.93 -4.94 -0.48
N THR A 68 11.54 -4.33 0.63
CA THR A 68 10.15 -4.38 1.12
C THR A 68 9.26 -3.40 0.36
N THR A 69 7.96 -3.62 0.38
CA THR A 69 6.98 -2.67 -0.20
C THR A 69 7.07 -1.30 0.47
N ALA A 70 7.31 -1.24 1.79
CA ALA A 70 7.51 0.01 2.53
C ALA A 70 8.73 0.78 2.00
N ARG A 71 9.84 0.10 1.71
CA ARG A 71 11.05 0.74 1.16
C ARG A 71 10.78 1.35 -0.21
N ALA A 72 10.09 0.62 -1.10
CA ALA A 72 9.72 1.13 -2.42
C ALA A 72 8.80 2.36 -2.33
N VAL A 73 7.83 2.36 -1.40
CA VAL A 73 6.94 3.49 -1.15
C VAL A 73 7.71 4.70 -0.62
N LEU A 74 8.55 4.52 0.41
CA LEU A 74 9.38 5.62 0.96
C LEU A 74 10.24 6.25 -0.13
N ARG A 75 10.94 5.45 -0.92
CA ARG A 75 11.79 5.94 -2.00
C ARG A 75 11.01 6.73 -3.05
N ALA A 76 9.78 6.29 -3.39
CA ALA A 76 8.92 7.02 -4.32
C ALA A 76 8.47 8.38 -3.75
N LEU A 77 8.04 8.41 -2.49
CA LEU A 77 7.60 9.63 -1.82
C LEU A 77 8.76 10.62 -1.64
N GLU A 78 9.90 10.18 -1.15
CA GLU A 78 11.11 11.00 -0.97
C GLU A 78 11.61 11.58 -2.30
N SER A 79 11.60 10.77 -3.38
CA SER A 79 11.96 11.22 -4.73
C SER A 79 11.00 12.30 -5.27
N ALA A 80 9.74 12.30 -4.81
CA ALA A 80 8.75 13.31 -5.13
C ALA A 80 8.77 14.53 -4.18
N GLY A 81 9.73 14.58 -3.26
CA GLY A 81 9.95 15.69 -2.32
C GLY A 81 9.04 15.66 -1.10
N PHE A 82 8.48 14.51 -0.74
CA PHE A 82 7.78 14.34 0.54
C PHE A 82 8.74 13.93 1.64
N VAL A 83 8.47 14.40 2.86
CA VAL A 83 9.06 13.87 4.09
C VAL A 83 8.05 12.93 4.74
N CYS A 84 8.48 11.70 5.05
CA CYS A 84 7.63 10.68 5.63
C CYS A 84 7.92 10.52 7.11
N HIS A 85 6.87 10.59 7.95
CA HIS A 85 6.92 10.28 9.36
C HIS A 85 6.27 8.91 9.59
N TYR A 86 6.97 8.01 10.23
CA TYR A 86 6.50 6.63 10.44
C TYR A 86 7.07 6.04 11.73
N THR A 87 6.47 4.98 12.21
CA THR A 87 7.00 4.13 13.29
C THR A 87 7.48 2.80 12.72
N GLY A 88 8.29 2.07 13.48
CA GLY A 88 8.96 0.85 13.00
C GLY A 88 10.11 1.18 12.05
N THR A 89 10.41 0.24 11.19
CA THR A 89 11.39 0.41 10.09
C THR A 89 10.75 0.00 8.76
N ALA A 90 11.37 0.33 7.64
CA ALA A 90 10.88 -0.12 6.34
C ALA A 90 10.85 -1.66 6.22
N GLU A 91 11.67 -2.36 7.02
CA GLU A 91 11.80 -3.81 7.02
C GLU A 91 10.84 -4.50 7.99
N GLN A 92 10.36 -3.78 9.04
CA GLN A 92 9.53 -4.40 10.08
C GLN A 92 8.62 -3.40 10.79
N GLY A 93 7.34 -3.73 10.92
CA GLY A 93 6.36 -2.97 11.69
C GLY A 93 6.15 -1.55 11.17
N PHE A 94 6.31 -1.35 9.88
CA PHE A 94 6.19 -0.04 9.27
C PHE A 94 4.75 0.49 9.35
N TYR A 95 4.60 1.67 9.93
CA TYR A 95 3.34 2.41 9.98
C TYR A 95 3.57 3.87 9.60
N LEU A 96 3.03 4.29 8.44
CA LEU A 96 3.09 5.66 7.94
C LEU A 96 2.08 6.52 8.71
N SER A 97 2.56 7.41 9.57
CA SER A 97 1.71 8.28 10.37
C SER A 97 1.42 9.62 9.67
N ARG A 98 2.37 10.17 8.93
CA ARG A 98 2.25 11.50 8.29
C ARG A 98 3.14 11.64 7.08
N ILE A 99 2.67 12.38 6.08
CA ILE A 99 3.50 12.90 4.99
C ILE A 99 3.53 14.42 5.05
N GLU A 100 4.68 15.01 4.74
CA GLU A 100 4.93 16.44 4.79
C GLU A 100 5.48 16.93 3.46
N LYS A 101 4.95 18.04 2.98
CA LYS A 101 5.44 18.80 1.83
C LYS A 101 4.82 20.18 1.90
N GLN A 102 5.60 21.21 1.61
CA GLN A 102 5.12 22.60 1.64
C GLN A 102 3.82 22.77 0.82
N GLY A 103 2.79 23.33 1.46
CA GLY A 103 1.50 23.63 0.84
C GLY A 103 0.58 22.43 0.57
N ILE A 104 0.94 21.23 0.98
CA ILE A 104 0.17 20.01 0.69
C ILE A 104 -1.28 20.05 1.20
N GLY A 105 -1.54 20.77 2.30
CA GLY A 105 -2.85 20.93 2.94
C GLY A 105 -3.54 22.28 2.70
N GLU A 106 -3.00 23.17 1.87
CA GLU A 106 -3.51 24.54 1.74
C GLU A 106 -4.92 24.62 1.15
N ASN A 107 -5.27 23.77 0.20
CA ASN A 107 -6.52 23.83 -0.56
C ASN A 107 -7.51 22.72 -0.16
N VAL A 108 -7.47 22.27 1.08
CA VAL A 108 -8.39 21.25 1.57
C VAL A 108 -9.83 21.76 1.57
N ALA A 109 -10.70 21.03 0.85
CA ALA A 109 -12.13 21.29 0.73
C ALA A 109 -12.89 19.97 0.82
N ILE A 110 -13.16 19.51 2.04
CA ILE A 110 -13.86 18.24 2.28
C ILE A 110 -15.28 18.33 1.70
N PRO A 111 -15.70 17.36 0.83
CA PRO A 111 -17.04 17.33 0.27
C PRO A 111 -18.13 17.34 1.35
N GLY A 112 -19.21 18.15 1.14
CA GLY A 112 -20.28 18.29 2.12
C GLY A 112 -20.96 16.97 2.50
N GLU A 113 -21.19 16.10 1.52
CA GLU A 113 -21.76 14.75 1.76
C GLU A 113 -20.88 13.91 2.70
N LEU A 114 -19.55 14.07 2.62
CA LEU A 114 -18.61 13.37 3.51
C LEU A 114 -18.62 13.99 4.91
N VAL A 115 -18.77 15.32 5.02
CA VAL A 115 -18.96 15.99 6.32
C VAL A 115 -20.23 15.47 7.01
N ASP A 116 -21.34 15.38 6.27
CA ASP A 116 -22.62 14.87 6.79
C ASP A 116 -22.49 13.39 7.22
N TYR A 117 -21.79 12.57 6.43
CA TYR A 117 -21.52 11.18 6.78
C TYR A 117 -20.71 11.06 8.08
N ILE A 118 -19.60 11.81 8.21
CA ILE A 118 -18.73 11.82 9.39
C ILE A 118 -19.51 12.21 10.64
N ASN A 119 -20.32 13.26 10.54
CA ASN A 119 -21.16 13.73 11.64
C ASN A 119 -22.21 12.67 12.05
N SER A 120 -22.80 11.98 11.08
CA SER A 120 -23.80 10.93 11.34
C SER A 120 -23.19 9.65 11.93
N ASP A 121 -21.93 9.32 11.59
CA ASP A 121 -21.18 8.19 12.13
C ASP A 121 -20.61 8.48 13.54
N GLY A 122 -20.81 9.70 14.06
CA GLY A 122 -20.41 10.10 15.42
C GLY A 122 -18.90 10.32 15.59
N LEU A 123 -18.17 10.52 14.50
CA LEU A 123 -16.74 10.82 14.55
C LEU A 123 -16.50 12.26 15.01
N THR A 124 -15.47 12.41 15.85
CA THR A 124 -15.07 13.71 16.38
C THR A 124 -14.10 14.42 15.44
N TRP A 125 -14.39 15.67 15.08
CA TRP A 125 -13.46 16.54 14.38
C TRP A 125 -12.38 17.04 15.35
N THR A 126 -11.10 16.86 14.99
CA THR A 126 -9.97 17.23 15.85
C THR A 126 -9.47 18.64 15.59
N GLY A 127 -9.62 19.14 14.36
CA GLY A 127 -9.14 20.46 13.96
C GLY A 127 -7.62 20.65 13.97
N ALA A 128 -6.86 19.56 14.08
CA ALA A 128 -5.41 19.59 14.26
C ALA A 128 -4.60 19.64 12.94
N ARG A 129 -5.23 20.07 11.84
CA ARG A 129 -4.61 20.13 10.52
C ARG A 129 -3.48 21.16 10.41
N ASP A 130 -2.51 20.87 9.56
CA ASP A 130 -1.40 21.74 9.16
C ASP A 130 -1.41 21.89 7.63
N ASN A 131 -1.05 23.08 7.13
CA ASN A 131 -0.99 23.35 5.70
C ASN A 131 0.17 22.65 4.98
N ASN A 132 1.17 22.19 5.71
CA ASN A 132 2.37 21.56 5.14
C ASN A 132 2.42 20.06 5.38
N SER A 133 1.46 19.48 6.07
CA SER A 133 1.46 18.05 6.36
C SER A 133 0.05 17.46 6.39
N ILE A 134 -0.07 16.15 6.13
CA ILE A 134 -1.31 15.38 6.24
C ILE A 134 -0.98 14.08 6.96
N GLY A 135 -1.65 13.83 8.08
CA GLY A 135 -1.36 12.69 8.91
C GLY A 135 -2.52 12.16 9.72
N GLU A 136 -2.20 11.19 10.53
CA GLU A 136 -3.12 10.56 11.46
C GLU A 136 -3.74 11.60 12.41
N ASN A 137 -5.06 11.49 12.62
CA ASN A 137 -5.87 12.36 13.50
C ASN A 137 -5.89 13.85 13.13
N ASP A 138 -5.49 14.25 11.92
CA ASP A 138 -5.44 15.67 11.56
C ASP A 138 -6.83 16.30 11.38
N TYR A 139 -7.84 15.57 10.94
CA TYR A 139 -9.19 16.07 10.66
C TYR A 139 -10.22 15.47 11.60
N THR A 140 -10.19 14.15 11.74
CA THR A 140 -11.06 13.42 12.65
C THR A 140 -10.21 12.42 13.43
N GLN A 141 -10.78 11.87 14.50
CA GLN A 141 -10.14 10.76 15.22
C GLN A 141 -9.94 9.49 14.36
N GLY A 142 -10.62 9.37 13.24
CA GLY A 142 -10.52 8.26 12.30
C GLY A 142 -9.70 8.56 11.06
N SER A 143 -9.06 9.75 10.99
CA SER A 143 -8.26 10.09 9.83
C SER A 143 -6.86 9.47 9.88
N GLY A 144 -6.36 9.06 8.69
CA GLY A 144 -5.06 8.42 8.56
C GLY A 144 -4.81 7.85 7.17
N TRP A 145 -3.69 7.16 7.03
CA TRP A 145 -3.25 6.57 5.77
C TRP A 145 -3.58 5.08 5.72
N MET A 146 -4.21 4.68 4.64
CA MET A 146 -4.42 3.29 4.23
C MET A 146 -3.80 3.07 2.85
N TYR A 147 -3.77 1.82 2.40
CA TYR A 147 -3.29 1.54 1.04
C TYR A 147 -4.05 0.39 0.39
N THR A 148 -4.02 0.40 -0.93
CA THR A 148 -4.53 -0.69 -1.76
C THR A 148 -3.43 -1.21 -2.66
N ILE A 149 -3.47 -2.51 -2.96
CA ILE A 149 -2.71 -3.13 -4.05
C ILE A 149 -3.73 -3.66 -5.06
N ASN A 150 -3.61 -3.23 -6.32
CA ASN A 150 -4.53 -3.57 -7.40
C ASN A 150 -6.00 -3.27 -7.05
N GLY A 151 -6.22 -2.16 -6.33
CA GLY A 151 -7.55 -1.70 -5.91
C GLY A 151 -8.12 -2.39 -4.68
N SER A 152 -7.43 -3.39 -4.10
CA SER A 152 -7.89 -4.12 -2.91
C SER A 152 -7.12 -3.66 -1.67
N PHE A 153 -7.84 -3.33 -0.59
CA PHE A 153 -7.23 -3.04 0.71
C PHE A 153 -6.54 -4.26 1.28
N GLN A 154 -5.40 -4.06 1.92
CA GLN A 154 -4.57 -5.14 2.47
C GLN A 154 -4.70 -5.21 3.98
N GLY A 155 -4.67 -6.43 4.55
CA GLY A 155 -4.79 -6.66 5.99
C GLY A 155 -3.46 -6.56 6.76
N GLY A 156 -2.34 -6.29 6.10
CA GLY A 156 -1.00 -6.21 6.71
C GLY A 156 -0.36 -4.84 6.53
N GLY A 157 0.74 -4.59 7.25
CA GLY A 157 1.58 -3.41 7.06
C GLY A 157 2.37 -3.46 5.75
N LEU A 158 2.81 -2.30 5.25
CA LEU A 158 3.62 -2.20 4.03
C LEU A 158 4.96 -2.96 4.11
N SER A 159 5.48 -3.23 5.31
CA SER A 159 6.67 -4.07 5.50
C SER A 159 6.42 -5.56 5.26
N ASP A 160 5.17 -6.02 5.38
CA ASP A 160 4.82 -7.45 5.45
C ASP A 160 4.16 -7.95 4.17
N VAL A 161 3.61 -7.04 3.37
CA VAL A 161 2.88 -7.36 2.14
C VAL A 161 3.83 -7.36 0.95
N PRO A 162 3.95 -8.49 0.22
CA PRO A 162 4.80 -8.55 -0.96
C PRO A 162 4.20 -7.78 -2.13
N ILE A 163 5.07 -7.20 -2.94
CA ILE A 163 4.74 -6.51 -4.18
C ILE A 163 5.48 -7.16 -5.34
N LYS A 164 4.91 -7.15 -6.52
CA LYS A 164 5.46 -7.78 -7.72
C LYS A 164 5.35 -6.88 -8.94
N ASP A 165 6.05 -7.25 -10.00
CA ASP A 165 6.00 -6.54 -11.28
C ASP A 165 4.57 -6.34 -11.78
N GLY A 166 4.28 -5.13 -12.23
CA GLY A 166 2.98 -4.71 -12.75
C GLY A 166 1.95 -4.30 -11.70
N ASP A 167 2.19 -4.49 -10.40
CA ASP A 167 1.24 -4.10 -9.36
C ASP A 167 1.02 -2.57 -9.32
N THR A 168 -0.17 -2.18 -8.87
CA THR A 168 -0.54 -0.78 -8.61
C THR A 168 -0.79 -0.60 -7.13
N LEU A 169 0.02 0.22 -6.48
CA LEU A 169 -0.14 0.60 -5.08
C LEU A 169 -0.66 2.03 -4.99
N CYS A 170 -1.73 2.23 -4.24
CA CYS A 170 -2.28 3.54 -3.94
C CYS A 170 -2.34 3.74 -2.42
N LEU A 171 -1.58 4.74 -1.91
CA LEU A 171 -1.81 5.26 -0.57
C LEU A 171 -3.07 6.11 -0.63
N ARG A 172 -4.00 5.89 0.32
CA ARG A 172 -5.29 6.58 0.36
C ARG A 172 -5.54 7.17 1.73
N TYR A 173 -5.82 8.46 1.75
CA TYR A 173 -6.21 9.11 2.99
C TYR A 173 -7.67 8.83 3.31
N THR A 174 -7.98 8.58 4.58
CA THR A 174 -9.34 8.37 5.10
C THR A 174 -9.64 9.37 6.20
N LEU A 175 -10.92 9.72 6.38
CA LEU A 175 -11.43 10.50 7.50
C LEU A 175 -12.24 9.64 8.48
N ALA A 176 -12.51 8.37 8.16
CA ALA A 176 -13.45 7.53 8.90
C ALA A 176 -12.98 6.08 9.05
N TYR A 177 -11.71 5.85 9.46
CA TYR A 177 -11.13 4.51 9.61
C TYR A 177 -11.29 3.64 8.36
N GLY A 178 -11.25 4.24 7.17
CA GLY A 178 -11.39 3.55 5.89
C GLY A 178 -12.81 3.39 5.37
N LYS A 179 -13.85 3.63 6.17
CA LYS A 179 -15.26 3.48 5.76
C LYS A 179 -15.61 4.38 4.57
N ASP A 180 -15.12 5.61 4.59
CA ASP A 180 -15.33 6.66 3.58
C ASP A 180 -14.64 6.37 2.23
N ILE A 181 -13.70 5.45 2.22
CA ILE A 181 -12.95 5.05 1.02
C ILE A 181 -13.17 3.58 0.62
N GLY A 182 -14.12 2.91 1.27
CA GLY A 182 -14.45 1.50 1.00
C GLY A 182 -13.44 0.49 1.55
N GLY A 183 -12.64 0.89 2.53
CA GLY A 183 -11.61 0.06 3.16
C GLY A 183 -12.06 -0.66 4.43
N TYR A 184 -13.31 -0.45 4.87
CA TYR A 184 -13.85 -1.11 6.04
C TYR A 184 -14.22 -2.55 5.73
N VAL A 185 -13.57 -3.48 6.44
CA VAL A 185 -14.00 -4.87 6.51
C VAL A 185 -14.59 -5.07 7.91
N SER A 186 -15.90 -5.31 7.96
CA SER A 186 -16.64 -5.61 9.19
C SER A 186 -16.19 -6.93 9.80
#